data_dcac3e9492f90e296c654ea41b52aaeb
#
_entry.id   dcac3e9492f90e296c654ea41b52aaeb
#
_cell.length_a   1.000
_cell.length_b   1.000
_cell.length_c   1.000
_cell.angle_alpha   90.00
_cell.angle_beta   90.00
_cell.angle_gamma   90.00
#
_symmetry.space_group_name_H-M   'P 1'
#
loop_
_entity.id
_entity.type
_entity.pdbx_description
1 polymer ?
#
loop_
_entity_poly.entity_id
_entity_poly.type
_entity_poly.pdbx_seq_one_letter_code
_entity_poly.pdbx_strand_id
1 'polypeptide(L)'
;MLYPDYEGRSLYNLSQSIITSLGLPTRRPVIKEIPDDGKKLSVVLIDGFGYRAGIKAGVLAEGDPFITSVFPSITTTALITLMSGQMPGEHCVLGGTTFVKKLGVIIDNFSYMPVYTKGRDSLKEITPMKELYQVENTIERAEREGKKCAIISPDFIKNSELTTITNSSSGNHFSYYHLWDALYYYRKALEGDYDFVYLYIPFADKLSHFYGPYSEPNLEAIRSIVEAVKRVAVDHRSRFRTVITADHGHVEAGEAIQMGENANLRSTFTIPPFGSTRSIFFSGK
;
A
#
# COMPACT_ATOMS: atom_id res chain seq x y z
N MET A 1 19.56 7.78 -6.15
CA MET A 1 18.13 7.85 -5.80
C MET A 1 17.34 7.39 -7.01
N LEU A 2 16.35 6.51 -6.85
CA LEU A 2 15.49 6.06 -7.94
C LEU A 2 14.20 6.90 -7.91
N TYR A 3 13.86 7.55 -9.01
CA TYR A 3 12.61 8.29 -9.13
C TYR A 3 11.48 7.36 -9.59
N PRO A 4 10.20 7.66 -9.22
CA PRO A 4 9.07 6.92 -9.75
C PRO A 4 9.01 6.99 -11.28
N ASP A 5 8.84 5.83 -11.91
CA ASP A 5 8.62 5.73 -13.36
C ASP A 5 7.12 5.61 -13.65
N TYR A 6 6.44 6.74 -13.75
CA TYR A 6 4.99 6.79 -14.01
C TYR A 6 4.61 6.46 -15.46
N GLU A 7 5.60 6.29 -16.36
CA GLU A 7 5.36 6.01 -17.77
C GLU A 7 5.20 4.51 -18.09
N GLY A 8 5.07 3.67 -17.07
CA GLY A 8 4.75 2.25 -17.25
C GLY A 8 5.39 1.30 -16.26
N ARG A 9 6.21 1.80 -15.31
CA ARG A 9 6.94 0.94 -14.35
C ARG A 9 6.85 1.43 -12.92
N SER A 10 5.65 1.79 -12.48
CA SER A 10 5.40 2.17 -11.09
C SER A 10 4.20 1.46 -10.50
N LEU A 11 4.05 1.58 -9.18
CA LEU A 11 2.87 1.10 -8.46
C LEU A 11 1.57 1.77 -8.98
N TYR A 12 1.67 3.04 -9.42
CA TYR A 12 0.58 3.72 -10.11
C TYR A 12 0.18 3.00 -11.40
N ASN A 13 1.15 2.54 -12.20
CA ASN A 13 0.87 1.79 -13.44
C ASN A 13 0.31 0.39 -13.15
N LEU A 14 0.69 -0.22 -12.02
CA LEU A 14 0.04 -1.46 -11.55
C LEU A 14 -1.44 -1.22 -11.22
N SER A 15 -1.77 -0.09 -10.59
CA SER A 15 -3.17 0.29 -10.38
C SER A 15 -3.94 0.42 -11.71
N GLN A 16 -3.33 1.02 -12.74
CA GLN A 16 -3.95 1.11 -14.06
C GLN A 16 -4.14 -0.28 -14.71
N SER A 17 -3.21 -1.21 -14.46
CA SER A 17 -3.36 -2.61 -14.90
C SER A 17 -4.50 -3.32 -14.18
N ILE A 18 -4.72 -3.05 -12.88
CA ILE A 18 -5.87 -3.55 -12.12
C ILE A 18 -7.17 -3.00 -12.72
N ILE A 19 -7.24 -1.70 -12.94
CA ILE A 19 -8.41 -1.02 -13.55
C ILE A 19 -8.75 -1.66 -14.90
N THR A 20 -7.75 -1.86 -15.76
CA THR A 20 -7.93 -2.50 -17.07
C THR A 20 -8.40 -3.95 -16.94
N SER A 21 -7.82 -4.74 -16.05
CA SER A 21 -8.20 -6.15 -15.86
C SER A 21 -9.66 -6.31 -15.36
N LEU A 22 -10.19 -5.29 -14.71
CA LEU A 22 -11.59 -5.22 -14.27
C LEU A 22 -12.54 -4.70 -15.36
N GLY A 23 -12.02 -4.38 -16.54
CA GLY A 23 -12.80 -3.82 -17.65
C GLY A 23 -13.20 -2.35 -17.46
N LEU A 24 -12.60 -1.67 -16.50
CA LEU A 24 -12.86 -0.26 -16.26
C LEU A 24 -12.00 0.62 -17.19
N PRO A 25 -12.50 1.80 -17.59
CA PRO A 25 -11.73 2.67 -18.47
C PRO A 25 -10.53 3.28 -17.75
N THR A 26 -9.38 3.25 -18.42
CA THR A 26 -8.18 4.01 -18.06
C THR A 26 -7.60 4.74 -19.26
N ARG A 27 -6.94 5.88 -19.02
CA ARG A 27 -6.23 6.67 -20.03
C ARG A 27 -4.72 6.69 -19.81
N ARG A 28 -4.24 5.89 -18.85
CA ARG A 28 -2.85 5.93 -18.38
C ARG A 28 -2.12 4.64 -18.77
N PRO A 29 -0.80 4.67 -18.90
CA PRO A 29 -0.01 3.49 -19.20
C PRO A 29 -0.20 2.39 -18.15
N VAL A 30 -0.33 1.15 -18.61
CA VAL A 30 -0.34 -0.07 -17.79
C VAL A 30 1.06 -0.70 -17.76
N ILE A 31 1.28 -1.67 -16.89
CA ILE A 31 2.51 -2.45 -16.87
C ILE A 31 2.49 -3.42 -18.06
N LYS A 32 3.47 -3.30 -18.96
CA LYS A 32 3.56 -4.11 -20.18
C LYS A 32 3.72 -5.60 -19.93
N GLU A 33 4.36 -5.95 -18.82
CA GLU A 33 4.59 -7.32 -18.39
C GLU A 33 3.30 -8.00 -17.83
N ILE A 34 2.21 -7.26 -17.72
CA ILE A 34 0.87 -7.79 -17.36
C ILE A 34 -0.01 -7.73 -18.63
N PRO A 35 0.08 -8.72 -19.52
CA PRO A 35 -0.71 -8.73 -20.76
C PRO A 35 -2.18 -8.98 -20.46
N ASP A 36 -3.04 -8.44 -21.31
CA ASP A 36 -4.46 -8.78 -21.38
C ASP A 36 -4.62 -10.10 -22.17
N ASP A 37 -4.49 -11.21 -21.47
CA ASP A 37 -4.61 -12.58 -22.02
C ASP A 37 -5.90 -13.29 -21.58
N GLY A 38 -6.88 -12.50 -21.09
CA GLY A 38 -8.16 -13.00 -20.60
C GLY A 38 -8.10 -13.64 -19.22
N LYS A 39 -6.95 -13.68 -18.56
CA LYS A 39 -6.85 -14.14 -17.18
C LYS A 39 -7.25 -13.05 -16.20
N LYS A 40 -7.90 -13.47 -15.13
CA LYS A 40 -8.19 -12.60 -13.98
C LYS A 40 -6.90 -12.22 -13.27
N LEU A 41 -6.87 -11.06 -12.62
CA LEU A 41 -5.69 -10.58 -11.90
C LEU A 41 -5.79 -10.88 -10.41
N SER A 42 -4.70 -11.38 -9.83
CA SER A 42 -4.49 -11.47 -8.40
C SER A 42 -3.26 -10.67 -8.02
N VAL A 43 -3.40 -9.77 -7.04
CA VAL A 43 -2.29 -8.95 -6.54
C VAL A 43 -2.02 -9.30 -5.09
N VAL A 44 -0.78 -9.68 -4.80
CA VAL A 44 -0.28 -9.89 -3.44
C VAL A 44 0.71 -8.79 -3.13
N LEU A 45 0.33 -7.90 -2.22
CA LEU A 45 1.19 -6.83 -1.74
C LEU A 45 1.82 -7.24 -0.42
N ILE A 46 3.14 -7.33 -0.41
CA ILE A 46 3.95 -7.58 0.78
C ILE A 46 4.59 -6.25 1.18
N ASP A 47 4.07 -5.64 2.26
CA ASP A 47 4.48 -4.33 2.75
C ASP A 47 5.99 -4.30 3.08
N GLY A 48 6.67 -3.28 2.58
CA GLY A 48 8.10 -3.11 2.78
C GLY A 48 9.00 -4.08 2.01
N PHE A 49 8.46 -4.95 1.14
CA PHE A 49 9.20 -5.91 0.32
C PHE A 49 9.94 -5.20 -0.82
N GLY A 50 11.04 -4.53 -0.49
CA GLY A 50 11.87 -3.85 -1.49
C GLY A 50 12.68 -4.81 -2.37
N TYR A 51 12.94 -4.41 -3.63
CA TYR A 51 13.67 -5.20 -4.62
C TYR A 51 15.04 -5.71 -4.11
N ARG A 52 15.82 -4.85 -3.43
CA ARG A 52 17.12 -5.26 -2.86
C ARG A 52 16.98 -6.30 -1.75
N ALA A 53 15.95 -6.19 -0.92
CA ALA A 53 15.66 -7.19 0.10
C ALA A 53 15.27 -8.53 -0.54
N GLY A 54 14.51 -8.49 -1.63
CA GLY A 54 14.16 -9.68 -2.42
C GLY A 54 15.36 -10.41 -3.01
N ILE A 55 16.35 -9.68 -3.55
CA ILE A 55 17.62 -10.27 -4.02
C ILE A 55 18.39 -10.91 -2.85
N LYS A 56 18.54 -10.18 -1.74
CA LYS A 56 19.25 -10.70 -0.54
C LYS A 56 18.53 -11.91 0.08
N ALA A 57 17.21 -11.95 0.03
CA ALA A 57 16.42 -13.10 0.46
C ALA A 57 16.46 -14.28 -0.53
N GLY A 58 17.05 -14.11 -1.72
CA GLY A 58 17.13 -15.15 -2.75
C GLY A 58 15.81 -15.47 -3.46
N VAL A 59 14.81 -14.59 -3.37
CA VAL A 59 13.51 -14.75 -4.05
C VAL A 59 13.43 -14.00 -5.37
N LEU A 60 14.37 -13.08 -5.60
CA LEU A 60 14.60 -12.34 -6.85
C LEU A 60 16.08 -12.48 -7.26
N ALA A 61 16.34 -12.39 -8.57
CA ALA A 61 17.68 -12.29 -9.11
C ALA A 61 18.00 -10.84 -9.54
N GLU A 62 19.28 -10.52 -9.67
CA GLU A 62 19.69 -9.27 -10.27
C GLU A 62 19.23 -9.24 -11.75
N GLY A 63 18.55 -8.14 -12.12
CA GLY A 63 17.97 -7.99 -13.45
C GLY A 63 16.53 -8.47 -13.59
N ASP A 64 15.94 -9.09 -12.57
CA ASP A 64 14.51 -9.36 -12.57
C ASP A 64 13.71 -8.06 -12.76
N PRO A 65 12.59 -8.09 -13.49
CA PRO A 65 11.75 -6.92 -13.68
C PRO A 65 11.27 -6.36 -12.34
N PHE A 66 11.33 -5.06 -12.20
CA PHE A 66 10.82 -4.36 -11.01
C PHE A 66 10.01 -3.12 -11.42
N ILE A 67 9.18 -2.68 -10.52
CA ILE A 67 8.47 -1.41 -10.59
C ILE A 67 8.92 -0.49 -9.45
N THR A 68 8.83 0.80 -9.66
CA THR A 68 9.07 1.80 -8.62
C THR A 68 7.82 1.99 -7.77
N SER A 69 8.00 2.37 -6.52
CA SER A 69 6.90 2.93 -5.73
C SER A 69 6.50 4.31 -6.27
N VAL A 70 5.51 4.91 -5.63
CA VAL A 70 5.13 6.32 -5.84
C VAL A 70 5.98 7.24 -4.95
N PHE A 71 5.87 8.54 -5.13
CA PHE A 71 6.49 9.51 -4.23
C PHE A 71 5.43 10.41 -3.58
N PRO A 72 5.46 10.54 -2.24
CA PRO A 72 6.33 9.85 -1.27
C PRO A 72 6.07 8.35 -1.18
N SER A 73 7.14 7.55 -1.04
CA SER A 73 7.07 6.10 -0.95
C SER A 73 6.81 5.66 0.50
N ILE A 74 5.56 5.73 0.91
CA ILE A 74 5.07 5.36 2.24
C ILE A 74 3.73 4.63 2.11
N THR A 75 3.45 3.73 3.02
CA THR A 75 2.30 2.81 2.96
C THR A 75 0.98 3.52 2.65
N THR A 76 0.63 4.59 3.36
CA THR A 76 -0.64 5.31 3.15
C THR A 76 -0.76 5.88 1.74
N THR A 77 0.26 6.57 1.25
CA THR A 77 0.30 7.13 -0.11
C THR A 77 0.23 6.04 -1.17
N ALA A 78 1.03 4.99 -1.00
CA ALA A 78 1.16 3.90 -1.94
C ALA A 78 -0.13 3.05 -2.04
N LEU A 79 -0.74 2.69 -0.91
CA LEU A 79 -1.99 1.92 -0.90
C LEU A 79 -3.15 2.70 -1.50
N ILE A 80 -3.27 4.00 -1.20
CA ILE A 80 -4.32 4.84 -1.79
C ILE A 80 -4.11 4.93 -3.30
N THR A 81 -2.88 5.18 -3.78
CA THR A 81 -2.59 5.17 -5.22
C THR A 81 -2.96 3.83 -5.86
N LEU A 82 -2.56 2.71 -5.26
CA LEU A 82 -2.82 1.37 -5.81
C LEU A 82 -4.32 1.10 -5.95
N MET A 83 -5.11 1.49 -4.95
CA MET A 83 -6.52 1.14 -4.87
C MET A 83 -7.47 2.19 -5.46
N SER A 84 -6.99 3.39 -5.77
CA SER A 84 -7.81 4.44 -6.40
C SER A 84 -7.48 4.67 -7.88
N GLY A 85 -6.26 4.34 -8.30
CA GLY A 85 -5.77 4.72 -9.63
C GLY A 85 -5.45 6.21 -9.75
N GLN A 86 -5.38 6.94 -8.63
CA GLN A 86 -4.99 8.34 -8.58
C GLN A 86 -3.51 8.49 -8.24
N MET A 87 -2.86 9.49 -8.81
CA MET A 87 -1.51 9.86 -8.41
C MET A 87 -1.49 10.52 -7.01
N PRO A 88 -0.35 10.50 -6.29
CA PRO A 88 -0.24 11.18 -5.00
C PRO A 88 -0.65 12.65 -5.02
N GLY A 89 -0.35 13.38 -6.11
CA GLY A 89 -0.79 14.76 -6.31
C GLY A 89 -2.28 14.92 -6.56
N GLU A 90 -2.99 13.87 -6.98
CA GLU A 90 -4.44 13.88 -7.20
C GLU A 90 -5.20 13.56 -5.91
N HIS A 91 -4.80 12.53 -5.16
CA HIS A 91 -5.46 12.17 -3.90
C HIS A 91 -4.93 12.94 -2.67
N CYS A 92 -3.84 13.71 -2.81
CA CYS A 92 -3.28 14.61 -1.78
C CYS A 92 -2.85 13.96 -0.45
N VAL A 93 -2.72 12.64 -0.37
CA VAL A 93 -2.12 11.95 0.78
C VAL A 93 -0.63 11.82 0.52
N LEU A 94 0.16 12.78 1.02
CA LEU A 94 1.57 12.94 0.68
C LEU A 94 2.52 12.54 1.82
N GLY A 95 2.09 11.67 2.72
CA GLY A 95 2.93 11.21 3.82
C GLY A 95 2.15 10.45 4.89
N GLY A 96 2.86 10.00 5.93
CA GLY A 96 2.26 9.41 7.12
C GLY A 96 1.45 10.42 7.91
N THR A 97 1.86 11.71 7.87
CA THR A 97 1.12 12.79 8.51
C THR A 97 0.80 13.91 7.54
N THR A 98 -0.34 14.58 7.75
CA THR A 98 -0.83 15.69 6.91
C THR A 98 -1.35 16.81 7.80
N PHE A 99 -1.00 18.07 7.48
CA PHE A 99 -1.67 19.22 8.08
C PHE A 99 -3.00 19.48 7.36
N VAL A 100 -4.09 19.30 8.08
CA VAL A 100 -5.44 19.57 7.57
C VAL A 100 -5.84 20.99 7.93
N LYS A 101 -5.66 21.90 6.98
CA LYS A 101 -5.90 23.35 7.19
C LYS A 101 -7.32 23.63 7.74
N LYS A 102 -8.34 22.95 7.22
CA LYS A 102 -9.75 23.11 7.64
C LYS A 102 -9.96 22.79 9.13
N LEU A 103 -9.17 21.87 9.69
CA LEU A 103 -9.25 21.45 11.07
C LEU A 103 -8.20 22.12 11.96
N GLY A 104 -7.18 22.76 11.36
CA GLY A 104 -6.07 23.38 12.09
C GLY A 104 -5.14 22.39 12.80
N VAL A 105 -5.13 21.10 12.39
CA VAL A 105 -4.38 20.03 13.06
C VAL A 105 -3.54 19.21 12.09
N ILE A 106 -2.45 18.63 12.60
CA ILE A 106 -1.70 17.58 11.90
C ILE A 106 -2.31 16.24 12.28
N ILE A 107 -2.66 15.44 11.29
CA ILE A 107 -3.24 14.12 11.45
C ILE A 107 -2.25 13.03 11.06
N ASP A 108 -2.32 11.89 11.72
CA ASP A 108 -1.74 10.63 11.27
C ASP A 108 -2.70 9.96 10.29
N ASN A 109 -2.25 9.75 9.05
CA ASN A 109 -3.10 9.21 7.98
C ASN A 109 -3.36 7.70 8.14
N PHE A 110 -2.47 6.97 8.79
CA PHE A 110 -2.66 5.54 8.99
C PHE A 110 -3.65 5.24 10.10
N SER A 111 -3.57 6.02 11.18
CA SER A 111 -4.45 5.88 12.36
C SER A 111 -5.67 6.80 12.31
N TYR A 112 -5.72 7.71 11.37
CA TYR A 112 -6.75 8.73 11.16
C TYR A 112 -7.14 9.47 12.44
N MET A 113 -6.15 10.05 13.07
CA MET A 113 -6.29 10.81 14.33
C MET A 113 -5.31 11.99 14.36
N PRO A 114 -5.55 13.05 15.16
CA PRO A 114 -4.55 14.07 15.42
C PRO A 114 -3.29 13.46 16.06
N VAL A 115 -2.10 13.87 15.59
CA VAL A 115 -0.81 13.26 16.04
C VAL A 115 -0.53 13.34 17.52
N TYR A 116 -1.17 14.26 18.25
CA TYR A 116 -0.98 14.44 19.70
C TYR A 116 -2.11 13.83 20.54
N THR A 117 -2.97 13.02 19.94
CA THR A 117 -4.09 12.37 20.62
C THR A 117 -3.92 10.86 20.65
N LYS A 118 -4.85 10.19 21.32
CA LYS A 118 -4.98 8.73 21.31
C LYS A 118 -6.38 8.37 20.82
N GLY A 119 -6.49 7.23 20.19
CA GLY A 119 -7.77 6.73 19.69
C GLY A 119 -7.79 6.72 18.16
N ARG A 120 -7.50 5.52 17.61
CA ARG A 120 -7.57 5.26 16.18
C ARG A 120 -8.94 5.67 15.63
N ASP A 121 -8.93 6.24 14.43
CA ASP A 121 -10.12 6.70 13.69
C ASP A 121 -10.96 7.76 14.44
N SER A 122 -10.35 8.49 15.39
CA SER A 122 -11.08 9.50 16.19
C SER A 122 -11.60 10.69 15.39
N LEU A 123 -11.08 10.90 14.17
CA LEU A 123 -11.53 11.98 13.29
C LEU A 123 -12.75 11.62 12.43
N LYS A 124 -13.13 10.35 12.35
CA LYS A 124 -14.22 9.91 11.47
C LYS A 124 -15.57 10.56 11.78
N GLU A 125 -15.84 10.87 13.04
CA GLU A 125 -17.08 11.53 13.48
C GLU A 125 -17.13 13.03 13.11
N ILE A 126 -15.96 13.62 12.80
CA ILE A 126 -15.84 15.02 12.40
C ILE A 126 -15.83 15.12 10.87
N THR A 127 -15.04 14.29 10.22
CA THR A 127 -14.93 14.19 8.78
C THR A 127 -14.41 12.81 8.42
N PRO A 128 -15.18 11.97 7.73
CA PRO A 128 -14.71 10.69 7.23
C PRO A 128 -13.51 10.89 6.30
N MET A 129 -12.55 9.96 6.30
CA MET A 129 -11.34 10.06 5.50
C MET A 129 -11.64 10.14 3.99
N LYS A 130 -12.68 9.44 3.54
CA LYS A 130 -13.17 9.46 2.15
C LYS A 130 -13.65 10.85 1.71
N GLU A 131 -14.29 11.59 2.61
CA GLU A 131 -14.73 12.96 2.33
C GLU A 131 -13.58 13.96 2.37
N LEU A 132 -12.62 13.76 3.28
CA LEU A 132 -11.45 14.63 3.40
C LEU A 132 -10.59 14.60 2.14
N TYR A 133 -10.31 13.41 1.61
CA TYR A 133 -9.41 13.19 0.47
C TYR A 133 -10.11 13.00 -0.88
N GLN A 134 -11.43 12.89 -0.90
CA GLN A 134 -12.25 12.72 -2.11
C GLN A 134 -11.74 11.57 -3.02
N VAL A 135 -11.33 10.47 -2.41
CA VAL A 135 -10.80 9.30 -3.11
C VAL A 135 -11.93 8.38 -3.54
N GLU A 136 -11.98 8.04 -4.82
CA GLU A 136 -12.84 6.98 -5.33
C GLU A 136 -12.06 5.66 -5.42
N ASN A 137 -12.57 4.62 -4.76
CA ASN A 137 -11.92 3.31 -4.73
C ASN A 137 -12.21 2.51 -6.00
N THR A 138 -11.18 1.93 -6.61
CA THR A 138 -11.29 1.10 -7.83
C THR A 138 -12.18 -0.13 -7.62
N ILE A 139 -12.12 -0.75 -6.43
CA ILE A 139 -12.93 -1.94 -6.11
C ILE A 139 -14.41 -1.58 -6.08
N GLU A 140 -14.79 -0.49 -5.42
CA GLU A 140 -16.18 -0.01 -5.41
C GLU A 140 -16.70 0.33 -6.81
N ARG A 141 -15.84 0.92 -7.65
CA ARG A 141 -16.17 1.18 -9.06
C ARG A 141 -16.44 -0.12 -9.80
N ALA A 142 -15.56 -1.11 -9.65
CA ALA A 142 -15.70 -2.42 -10.29
C ALA A 142 -16.97 -3.13 -9.84
N GLU A 143 -17.30 -3.09 -8.55
CA GLU A 143 -18.49 -3.72 -7.99
C GLU A 143 -19.79 -3.07 -8.50
N ARG A 144 -19.79 -1.75 -8.71
CA ARG A 144 -20.93 -1.06 -9.39
C ARG A 144 -21.14 -1.55 -10.82
N GLU A 145 -20.07 -2.00 -11.49
CA GLU A 145 -20.12 -2.62 -12.83
C GLU A 145 -20.33 -4.13 -12.77
N GLY A 146 -20.73 -4.68 -11.61
CA GLY A 146 -21.07 -6.09 -11.43
C GLY A 146 -19.86 -7.03 -11.28
N LYS A 147 -18.65 -6.50 -11.11
CA LYS A 147 -17.45 -7.31 -10.84
C LYS A 147 -17.42 -7.79 -9.40
N LYS A 148 -16.87 -8.96 -9.18
CA LYS A 148 -16.69 -9.54 -7.85
C LYS A 148 -15.24 -9.46 -7.44
N CYS A 149 -14.94 -8.75 -6.37
CA CYS A 149 -13.59 -8.58 -5.85
C CYS A 149 -13.45 -9.24 -4.47
N ALA A 150 -12.36 -9.94 -4.23
CA ALA A 150 -12.01 -10.49 -2.91
C ALA A 150 -10.83 -9.72 -2.33
N ILE A 151 -10.98 -9.20 -1.13
CA ILE A 151 -9.96 -8.48 -0.39
C ILE A 151 -9.59 -9.28 0.85
N ILE A 152 -8.30 -9.60 1.01
CA ILE A 152 -7.77 -10.30 2.18
C ILE A 152 -6.77 -9.39 2.88
N SER A 153 -7.05 -9.02 4.11
CA SER A 153 -6.19 -8.13 4.89
C SER A 153 -6.20 -8.45 6.39
N PRO A 154 -5.21 -7.96 7.16
CA PRO A 154 -5.17 -8.18 8.60
C PRO A 154 -6.41 -7.64 9.32
N ASP A 155 -6.87 -8.36 10.34
CA ASP A 155 -8.05 -7.98 11.12
C ASP A 155 -7.91 -6.61 11.80
N PHE A 156 -6.71 -6.24 12.23
CA PHE A 156 -6.48 -4.97 12.93
C PHE A 156 -6.69 -3.70 12.07
N ILE A 157 -6.80 -3.85 10.73
CA ILE A 157 -7.12 -2.71 9.82
C ILE A 157 -8.52 -2.82 9.22
N LYS A 158 -9.26 -3.90 9.44
CA LYS A 158 -10.52 -4.21 8.76
C LYS A 158 -11.51 -3.06 8.73
N ASN A 159 -11.67 -2.36 9.83
CA ASN A 159 -12.67 -1.30 10.00
C ASN A 159 -12.03 0.09 10.15
N SER A 160 -10.75 0.25 9.76
CA SER A 160 -10.08 1.55 9.84
C SER A 160 -10.57 2.49 8.74
N GLU A 161 -10.48 3.79 8.99
CA GLU A 161 -10.80 4.81 7.99
C GLU A 161 -9.93 4.68 6.72
N LEU A 162 -8.65 4.30 6.86
CA LEU A 162 -7.80 4.00 5.71
C LEU A 162 -8.39 2.86 4.87
N THR A 163 -8.94 1.82 5.51
CA THR A 163 -9.57 0.69 4.81
C THR A 163 -10.81 1.11 4.04
N THR A 164 -11.56 2.11 4.49
CA THR A 164 -12.73 2.62 3.75
C THR A 164 -12.37 3.22 2.39
N ILE A 165 -11.14 3.70 2.23
CA ILE A 165 -10.67 4.28 0.96
C ILE A 165 -9.75 3.36 0.16
N THR A 166 -9.22 2.28 0.76
CA THR A 166 -8.36 1.31 0.07
C THR A 166 -9.08 0.01 -0.26
N ASN A 167 -10.13 -0.34 0.47
CA ASN A 167 -10.87 -1.58 0.27
C ASN A 167 -12.35 -1.26 0.03
N SER A 168 -13.08 -2.23 -0.50
CA SER A 168 -14.53 -2.11 -0.65
C SER A 168 -15.24 -2.33 0.69
N SER A 169 -16.42 -1.72 0.83
CA SER A 169 -17.40 -2.03 1.86
C SER A 169 -18.19 -3.32 1.56
N SER A 170 -17.91 -4.01 0.45
CA SER A 170 -18.59 -5.24 0.06
C SER A 170 -18.30 -6.39 1.02
N GLY A 171 -19.22 -7.33 1.10
CA GLY A 171 -19.12 -8.51 1.95
C GLY A 171 -18.00 -9.51 1.61
N ASN A 172 -17.13 -9.18 0.64
CA ASN A 172 -16.03 -10.04 0.17
C ASN A 172 -14.68 -9.67 0.78
N HIS A 173 -14.70 -9.11 1.99
CA HIS A 173 -13.51 -8.82 2.76
C HIS A 173 -13.25 -9.91 3.80
N PHE A 174 -12.14 -10.61 3.64
CA PHE A 174 -11.68 -11.68 4.52
C PHE A 174 -10.58 -11.16 5.43
N SER A 175 -10.85 -11.11 6.73
CA SER A 175 -9.86 -10.72 7.73
C SER A 175 -9.06 -11.91 8.20
N TYR A 176 -7.78 -11.70 8.47
CA TYR A 176 -6.89 -12.73 8.97
C TYR A 176 -6.02 -12.23 10.15
N TYR A 177 -5.52 -13.14 10.96
CA TYR A 177 -4.67 -12.85 12.12
C TYR A 177 -3.20 -13.19 11.86
N HIS A 178 -2.92 -14.25 11.10
CA HIS A 178 -1.58 -14.76 10.82
C HIS A 178 -1.41 -15.10 9.35
N LEU A 179 -0.17 -15.39 8.94
CA LEU A 179 0.13 -15.75 7.55
C LEU A 179 -0.64 -16.99 7.07
N TRP A 180 -0.87 -17.96 7.96
CA TRP A 180 -1.50 -19.24 7.60
C TRP A 180 -2.97 -19.10 7.22
N ASP A 181 -3.73 -18.33 7.98
CA ASP A 181 -5.13 -18.04 7.65
C ASP A 181 -5.23 -17.03 6.50
N ALA A 182 -4.26 -16.10 6.34
CA ALA A 182 -4.15 -15.29 5.13
C ALA A 182 -4.03 -16.14 3.87
N LEU A 183 -3.14 -17.14 3.87
CA LEU A 183 -2.95 -18.07 2.74
C LEU A 183 -4.17 -18.99 2.52
N TYR A 184 -4.86 -19.39 3.58
CA TYR A 184 -6.10 -20.14 3.50
C TYR A 184 -7.18 -19.33 2.78
N TYR A 185 -7.44 -18.07 3.21
CA TYR A 185 -8.42 -17.21 2.56
C TYR A 185 -7.99 -16.83 1.13
N TYR A 186 -6.70 -16.65 0.89
CA TYR A 186 -6.19 -16.40 -0.46
C TYR A 186 -6.48 -17.55 -1.41
N ARG A 187 -6.22 -18.79 -0.99
CA ARG A 187 -6.59 -19.99 -1.77
C ARG A 187 -8.09 -20.04 -2.02
N LYS A 188 -8.91 -19.84 -0.98
CA LYS A 188 -10.38 -19.83 -1.11
C LYS A 188 -10.87 -18.76 -2.08
N ALA A 189 -10.26 -17.59 -2.09
CA ALA A 189 -10.60 -16.56 -3.06
C ALA A 189 -10.21 -16.95 -4.49
N LEU A 190 -9.05 -17.57 -4.70
CA LEU A 190 -8.65 -18.08 -6.03
C LEU A 190 -9.51 -19.25 -6.53
N GLU A 191 -10.04 -20.08 -5.63
CA GLU A 191 -11.02 -21.13 -5.93
C GLU A 191 -12.41 -20.56 -6.26
N GLY A 192 -12.75 -19.40 -5.68
CA GLY A 192 -14.06 -18.76 -5.79
C GLY A 192 -14.30 -18.09 -7.15
N ASP A 193 -15.50 -17.56 -7.30
CA ASP A 193 -15.92 -16.82 -8.49
C ASP A 193 -15.68 -15.32 -8.31
N TYR A 194 -14.41 -14.92 -8.30
CA TYR A 194 -13.98 -13.52 -8.24
C TYR A 194 -13.30 -13.11 -9.54
N ASP A 195 -13.44 -11.82 -9.90
CA ASP A 195 -12.78 -11.20 -11.04
C ASP A 195 -11.41 -10.62 -10.66
N PHE A 196 -11.26 -10.24 -9.38
CA PHE A 196 -10.02 -9.71 -8.82
C PHE A 196 -9.81 -10.23 -7.40
N VAL A 197 -8.57 -10.57 -7.06
CA VAL A 197 -8.19 -11.01 -5.72
C VAL A 197 -7.01 -10.18 -5.23
N TYR A 198 -7.15 -9.54 -4.07
CA TYR A 198 -6.10 -8.78 -3.41
C TYR A 198 -5.76 -9.36 -2.05
N LEU A 199 -4.48 -9.57 -1.81
CA LEU A 199 -3.94 -9.99 -0.51
C LEU A 199 -2.89 -8.96 -0.06
N TYR A 200 -3.09 -8.37 1.12
CA TYR A 200 -2.13 -7.47 1.76
C TYR A 200 -1.46 -8.16 2.95
N ILE A 201 -0.11 -8.18 2.99
CA ILE A 201 0.71 -8.83 4.03
C ILE A 201 1.70 -7.81 4.63
N PRO A 202 1.57 -7.41 5.93
CA PRO A 202 2.36 -6.34 6.54
C PRO A 202 3.63 -6.82 7.26
N PHE A 203 3.96 -8.11 7.25
CA PHE A 203 4.95 -8.66 8.19
C PHE A 203 6.38 -8.24 7.89
N ALA A 204 6.77 -8.08 6.62
CA ALA A 204 8.14 -7.69 6.25
C ALA A 204 8.44 -6.23 6.63
N ASP A 205 7.49 -5.32 6.46
CA ASP A 205 7.62 -3.93 6.92
C ASP A 205 7.88 -3.87 8.43
N LYS A 206 7.07 -4.57 9.22
CA LYS A 206 7.21 -4.61 10.67
C LYS A 206 8.58 -5.13 11.12
N LEU A 207 9.08 -6.18 10.49
CA LEU A 207 10.42 -6.73 10.80
C LEU A 207 11.53 -5.79 10.35
N SER A 208 11.37 -5.11 9.21
CA SER A 208 12.32 -4.09 8.74
C SER A 208 12.45 -2.93 9.73
N HIS A 209 11.35 -2.49 10.33
CA HIS A 209 11.37 -1.45 11.35
C HIS A 209 12.06 -1.87 12.65
N PHE A 210 11.94 -3.14 13.04
CA PHE A 210 12.53 -3.65 14.28
C PHE A 210 14.00 -4.04 14.15
N TYR A 211 14.34 -4.71 13.07
CA TYR A 211 15.65 -5.37 12.92
C TYR A 211 16.49 -4.80 11.78
N GLY A 212 15.91 -3.95 10.94
CA GLY A 212 16.52 -3.46 9.72
C GLY A 212 16.12 -4.26 8.48
N PRO A 213 16.16 -3.62 7.29
CA PRO A 213 15.63 -4.20 6.06
C PRO A 213 16.38 -5.44 5.55
N TYR A 214 17.65 -5.57 5.92
CA TYR A 214 18.52 -6.67 5.48
C TYR A 214 18.89 -7.63 6.60
N SER A 215 18.21 -7.55 7.73
CA SER A 215 18.39 -8.48 8.86
C SER A 215 17.91 -9.88 8.49
N GLU A 216 18.54 -10.89 9.09
CA GLU A 216 18.19 -12.30 8.84
C GLU A 216 16.71 -12.59 9.12
N PRO A 217 16.09 -12.13 10.24
CA PRO A 217 14.66 -12.32 10.47
C PRO A 217 13.77 -11.76 9.36
N ASN A 218 14.12 -10.60 8.80
CA ASN A 218 13.32 -10.00 7.72
C ASN A 218 13.52 -10.73 6.40
N LEU A 219 14.76 -11.11 6.05
CA LEU A 219 15.03 -11.84 4.82
C LEU A 219 14.38 -13.23 4.84
N GLU A 220 14.38 -13.91 6.00
CA GLU A 220 13.70 -15.20 6.16
C GLU A 220 12.17 -15.06 6.04
N ALA A 221 11.59 -14.01 6.62
CA ALA A 221 10.16 -13.72 6.47
C ALA A 221 9.80 -13.47 5.01
N ILE A 222 10.56 -12.64 4.28
CA ILE A 222 10.35 -12.38 2.86
C ILE A 222 10.39 -13.69 2.07
N ARG A 223 11.42 -14.53 2.29
CA ARG A 223 11.56 -15.83 1.62
C ARG A 223 10.35 -16.72 1.87
N SER A 224 10.00 -16.91 3.13
CA SER A 224 8.90 -17.76 3.54
C SER A 224 7.56 -17.30 2.98
N ILE A 225 7.28 -15.99 3.01
CA ILE A 225 6.04 -15.42 2.48
C ILE A 225 5.95 -15.61 0.96
N VAL A 226 7.00 -15.22 0.22
CA VAL A 226 7.01 -15.31 -1.25
C VAL A 226 6.85 -16.75 -1.72
N GLU A 227 7.57 -17.69 -1.11
CA GLU A 227 7.46 -19.12 -1.45
C GLU A 227 6.08 -19.68 -1.13
N ALA A 228 5.49 -19.31 0.02
CA ALA A 228 4.16 -19.76 0.39
C ALA A 228 3.08 -19.21 -0.55
N VAL A 229 3.18 -17.94 -0.95
CA VAL A 229 2.28 -17.33 -1.94
C VAL A 229 2.44 -18.01 -3.31
N LYS A 230 3.68 -18.23 -3.77
CA LYS A 230 3.93 -18.94 -5.05
C LYS A 230 3.34 -20.34 -5.06
N ARG A 231 3.43 -21.09 -3.96
CA ARG A 231 2.80 -22.45 -3.84
C ARG A 231 1.29 -22.40 -3.99
N VAL A 232 0.62 -21.42 -3.39
CA VAL A 232 -0.83 -21.25 -3.55
C VAL A 232 -1.18 -20.81 -4.97
N ALA A 233 -0.45 -19.85 -5.52
CA ALA A 233 -0.77 -19.26 -6.82
C ALA A 233 -0.57 -20.21 -8.00
N VAL A 234 0.39 -21.15 -7.94
CA VAL A 234 0.72 -22.05 -9.05
C VAL A 234 -0.44 -22.95 -9.46
N ASP A 235 -1.26 -23.37 -8.48
CA ASP A 235 -2.41 -24.24 -8.72
C ASP A 235 -3.55 -23.51 -9.47
N HIS A 236 -3.55 -22.20 -9.46
CA HIS A 236 -4.59 -21.34 -10.05
C HIS A 236 -4.12 -20.54 -11.28
N ARG A 237 -2.90 -20.80 -11.79
CA ARG A 237 -2.28 -20.07 -12.92
C ARG A 237 -3.06 -20.12 -14.24
N SER A 238 -3.98 -21.07 -14.40
CA SER A 238 -4.86 -21.15 -15.58
C SER A 238 -5.95 -20.07 -15.56
N ARG A 239 -6.40 -19.65 -14.37
CA ARG A 239 -7.48 -18.67 -14.18
C ARG A 239 -6.95 -17.30 -13.80
N PHE A 240 -5.93 -17.26 -12.96
CA PHE A 240 -5.36 -16.02 -12.42
C PHE A 240 -3.91 -15.82 -12.85
N ARG A 241 -3.61 -14.59 -13.18
CA ARG A 241 -2.25 -14.05 -13.19
C ARG A 241 -1.97 -13.46 -11.81
N THR A 242 -0.98 -13.98 -11.12
CA THR A 242 -0.58 -13.46 -9.81
C THR A 242 0.60 -12.51 -9.96
N VAL A 243 0.44 -11.31 -9.43
CA VAL A 243 1.49 -10.30 -9.29
C VAL A 243 1.84 -10.21 -7.81
N ILE A 244 3.11 -10.46 -7.45
CA ILE A 244 3.65 -10.21 -6.12
C ILE A 244 4.39 -8.88 -6.19
N THR A 245 4.03 -7.94 -5.32
CA THR A 245 4.58 -6.59 -5.31
C THR A 245 4.75 -6.07 -3.88
N ALA A 246 5.25 -4.86 -3.75
CA ALA A 246 5.30 -4.09 -2.52
C ALA A 246 4.74 -2.68 -2.74
N ASP A 247 4.38 -2.02 -1.68
CA ASP A 247 4.04 -0.60 -1.66
C ASP A 247 5.31 0.27 -1.70
N HIS A 248 6.33 -0.12 -0.95
CA HIS A 248 7.66 0.46 -0.94
C HIS A 248 8.72 -0.56 -0.52
N GLY A 249 9.97 -0.14 -0.50
CA GLY A 249 11.07 -0.84 0.15
C GLY A 249 11.63 -0.01 1.30
N HIS A 250 12.61 -0.57 1.99
CA HIS A 250 13.36 0.11 3.03
C HIS A 250 14.81 0.32 2.62
N VAL A 251 15.47 1.28 3.28
CA VAL A 251 16.92 1.44 3.28
C VAL A 251 17.40 1.51 4.71
N GLU A 252 18.64 1.11 4.93
CA GLU A 252 19.30 1.34 6.21
C GLU A 252 19.37 2.85 6.47
N ALA A 253 18.91 3.26 7.65
CA ALA A 253 19.00 4.64 8.09
C ALA A 253 20.32 4.81 8.88
N GLY A 254 21.02 5.92 8.62
CA GLY A 254 22.11 6.39 9.46
C GLY A 254 21.59 7.17 10.68
N GLU A 255 22.34 8.16 11.11
CA GLU A 255 21.92 9.05 12.21
C GLU A 255 20.62 9.77 11.86
N ALA A 256 19.69 9.80 12.83
CA ALA A 256 18.42 10.50 12.70
C ALA A 256 18.51 11.88 13.35
N ILE A 257 18.02 12.92 12.65
CA ILE A 257 17.84 14.24 13.21
C ILE A 257 16.48 14.33 13.87
N GLN A 258 16.44 14.41 15.20
CA GLN A 258 15.23 14.57 15.97
C GLN A 258 14.74 16.03 15.94
N MET A 259 13.96 16.37 14.91
CA MET A 259 13.50 17.76 14.70
C MET A 259 12.64 18.29 15.85
N GLY A 260 11.87 17.42 16.51
CA GLY A 260 11.04 17.79 17.66
C GLY A 260 11.82 18.15 18.92
N GLU A 261 13.05 17.75 19.06
CA GLU A 261 13.91 18.00 20.23
C GLU A 261 14.74 19.28 20.10
N ASN A 262 14.91 19.79 18.88
CA ASN A 262 15.66 21.02 18.63
C ASN A 262 14.78 22.26 18.79
N ALA A 263 14.89 22.92 19.95
CA ALA A 263 14.08 24.09 20.29
C ALA A 263 14.27 25.27 19.30
N ASN A 264 15.50 25.50 18.83
CA ASN A 264 15.79 26.57 17.86
C ASN A 264 15.10 26.29 16.54
N LEU A 265 15.16 25.04 16.08
CA LEU A 265 14.51 24.63 14.85
C LEU A 265 12.98 24.72 14.96
N ARG A 266 12.40 24.28 16.10
CA ARG A 266 10.94 24.39 16.34
C ARG A 266 10.45 25.84 16.30
N SER A 267 11.24 26.79 16.81
CA SER A 267 10.86 28.20 16.83
C SER A 267 10.75 28.85 15.45
N THR A 268 11.31 28.23 14.41
CA THR A 268 11.29 28.74 13.03
C THR A 268 10.02 28.35 12.27
N PHE A 269 9.22 27.40 12.78
CA PHE A 269 8.03 26.92 12.10
C PHE A 269 6.75 27.54 12.65
N THR A 270 5.85 27.92 11.75
CA THR A 270 4.49 28.34 12.09
C THR A 270 3.61 27.13 12.40
N ILE A 271 3.81 26.05 11.65
CA ILE A 271 3.16 24.74 11.83
C ILE A 271 4.26 23.73 12.05
N PRO A 272 4.18 22.85 13.05
CA PRO A 272 5.16 21.79 13.22
C PRO A 272 5.39 21.01 11.93
N PRO A 273 6.62 20.53 11.65
CA PRO A 273 6.90 19.71 10.47
C PRO A 273 6.00 18.47 10.41
N PHE A 274 5.53 18.12 9.21
CA PHE A 274 4.66 16.96 8.96
C PHE A 274 5.09 16.25 7.66
N GLY A 275 4.47 15.13 7.33
CA GLY A 275 4.82 14.32 6.17
C GLY A 275 5.31 12.94 6.56
N SER A 276 6.55 12.62 6.23
CA SER A 276 7.23 11.37 6.61
C SER A 276 8.71 11.63 6.90
N THR A 277 9.41 10.63 7.44
CA THR A 277 10.82 10.74 7.79
C THR A 277 11.74 11.11 6.62
N ARG A 278 11.30 10.96 5.39
CA ARG A 278 12.07 11.25 4.16
C ARG A 278 11.43 12.28 3.25
N SER A 279 10.23 12.67 3.53
CA SER A 279 9.48 13.68 2.79
C SER A 279 8.77 14.56 3.79
N ILE A 280 9.45 15.62 4.24
CA ILE A 280 9.00 16.51 5.30
C ILE A 280 8.51 17.81 4.68
N PHE A 281 7.34 18.23 5.11
CA PHE A 281 6.76 19.53 4.77
C PHE A 281 7.01 20.52 5.89
N PHE A 282 7.34 21.72 5.51
CA PHE A 282 7.63 22.82 6.41
C PHE A 282 6.73 24.01 6.10
N SER A 283 6.27 24.68 7.15
CA SER A 283 5.64 26.00 7.05
C SER A 283 6.50 26.98 7.85
N GLY A 284 7.30 27.77 7.15
CA GLY A 284 8.11 28.83 7.76
C GLY A 284 7.28 30.04 8.17
N LYS A 285 7.90 30.90 9.01
CA LYS A 285 7.40 32.23 9.32
C LYS A 285 7.74 33.20 8.20
#